data_cba5a5ba72f1f3b47a3dbffb58aa6b3b
#
_entry.id   cba5a5ba72f1f3b47a3dbffb58aa6b3b
#
_cell.length_a   1.000
_cell.length_b   1.000
_cell.length_c   1.000
_cell.angle_alpha   90.00
_cell.angle_beta   90.00
_cell.angle_gamma   90.00
#
_symmetry.space_group_name_H-M   'P 1'
#
loop_
_entity.id
_entity.type
_entity.pdbx_description
1 polymer ?
#
loop_
_entity_poly.entity_id
_entity_poly.type
_entity_poly.pdbx_seq_one_letter_code
_entity_poly.pdbx_strand_id
1 'polypeptide(L)'
;YTDEREIQHALDAGALVIVVPTIDTVEEAIAARNWTYFPPLGRRSNGGGQAFDAAMWGNVPGGYRNTINDNVVLILMIETLEGLQNAAAIAAVPGVTAIFAASGDLANFTGYRQGDPDYERMINVVHDAAINANIRLCGPLAWRDRPDFTCFQAGSETAAITRGVSLELGELANTQASPEVGPFALQP
;
A
#
# COMPACT_ATOMS: atom_id res chain seq x y z
N TYR A 1 -1.18 -12.85 -0.98
CA TYR A 1 -2.40 -13.56 -1.36
C TYR A 1 -3.58 -12.97 -0.61
N THR A 2 -4.75 -12.94 -1.25
CA THR A 2 -5.99 -12.46 -0.65
C THR A 2 -6.46 -13.47 0.40
N ASP A 3 -6.44 -13.08 1.67
CA ASP A 3 -6.80 -13.95 2.80
C ASP A 3 -7.75 -13.24 3.76
N GLU A 4 -8.91 -13.86 4.03
CA GLU A 4 -9.95 -13.31 4.92
C GLU A 4 -9.42 -13.03 6.32
N ARG A 5 -8.66 -13.97 6.86
CA ARG A 5 -8.15 -13.92 8.23
C ARG A 5 -7.15 -12.77 8.40
N GLU A 6 -6.23 -12.60 7.46
CA GLU A 6 -5.22 -11.56 7.53
C GLU A 6 -5.84 -10.16 7.40
N ILE A 7 -6.78 -9.99 6.47
CA ILE A 7 -7.53 -8.73 6.31
C ILE A 7 -8.33 -8.42 7.59
N GLN A 8 -9.03 -9.42 8.14
CA GLN A 8 -9.79 -9.26 9.37
C GLN A 8 -8.88 -8.88 10.53
N HIS A 9 -7.75 -9.57 10.73
CA HIS A 9 -6.81 -9.28 11.81
C HIS A 9 -6.21 -7.88 11.71
N ALA A 10 -5.83 -7.45 10.51
CA ALA A 10 -5.30 -6.09 10.30
C ALA A 10 -6.33 -5.03 10.69
N LEU A 11 -7.58 -5.20 10.24
CA LEU A 11 -8.68 -4.28 10.56
C LEU A 11 -9.03 -4.31 12.04
N ASP A 12 -9.04 -5.48 12.67
CA ASP A 12 -9.33 -5.63 14.11
C ASP A 12 -8.18 -5.11 14.98
N ALA A 13 -6.96 -5.02 14.43
CA ALA A 13 -5.81 -4.35 15.05
C ALA A 13 -5.81 -2.82 14.84
N GLY A 14 -6.75 -2.28 14.06
CA GLY A 14 -6.92 -0.83 13.88
C GLY A 14 -6.39 -0.26 12.56
N ALA A 15 -6.02 -1.11 11.60
CA ALA A 15 -5.64 -0.62 10.28
C ALA A 15 -6.84 0.05 9.59
N LEU A 16 -6.64 1.22 9.03
CA LEU A 16 -7.64 1.96 8.25
C LEU A 16 -7.34 1.92 6.75
N VAL A 17 -6.16 1.47 6.38
CA VAL A 17 -5.75 1.27 4.99
C VAL A 17 -5.34 -0.18 4.84
N ILE A 18 -6.02 -0.90 3.96
CA ILE A 18 -5.71 -2.29 3.60
C ILE A 18 -5.15 -2.30 2.19
N VAL A 19 -3.94 -2.81 2.05
CA VAL A 19 -3.30 -3.00 0.75
C VAL A 19 -3.20 -4.49 0.49
N VAL A 20 -3.85 -4.96 -0.56
CA VAL A 20 -3.89 -6.39 -0.90
C VAL A 20 -3.01 -6.63 -2.13
N PRO A 21 -1.94 -7.41 -2.01
CA PRO A 21 -1.04 -7.70 -3.11
C PRO A 21 -1.61 -8.73 -4.07
N THR A 22 -1.05 -8.80 -5.27
CA THR A 22 -1.25 -9.86 -6.26
C THR A 22 -2.72 -10.14 -6.56
N ILE A 23 -3.46 -9.08 -6.88
CA ILE A 23 -4.85 -9.21 -7.32
C ILE A 23 -4.86 -9.41 -8.84
N ASP A 24 -5.21 -10.61 -9.24
CA ASP A 24 -5.19 -11.05 -10.63
C ASP A 24 -6.58 -11.12 -11.26
N THR A 25 -7.62 -11.35 -10.44
CA THR A 25 -8.98 -11.55 -10.89
C THR A 25 -9.99 -10.64 -10.23
N VAL A 26 -11.15 -10.47 -10.87
CA VAL A 26 -12.30 -9.73 -10.31
C VAL A 26 -12.83 -10.44 -9.05
N GLU A 27 -12.79 -11.76 -9.03
CA GLU A 27 -13.24 -12.58 -7.90
C GLU A 27 -12.38 -12.32 -6.67
N GLU A 28 -11.07 -12.19 -6.81
CA GLU A 28 -10.16 -11.82 -5.72
C GLU A 28 -10.41 -10.40 -5.23
N ALA A 29 -10.64 -9.46 -6.14
CA ALA A 29 -11.01 -8.10 -5.77
C ALA A 29 -12.34 -8.04 -4.99
N ILE A 30 -13.35 -8.81 -5.41
CA ILE A 30 -14.62 -8.97 -4.70
C ILE A 30 -14.41 -9.62 -3.34
N ALA A 31 -13.54 -10.63 -3.25
CA ALA A 31 -13.21 -11.29 -1.98
C ALA A 31 -12.55 -10.30 -1.01
N ALA A 32 -11.52 -9.57 -1.45
CA ALA A 32 -10.87 -8.54 -0.65
C ALA A 32 -11.86 -7.49 -0.14
N ARG A 33 -12.73 -6.98 -1.02
CA ARG A 33 -13.80 -6.05 -0.66
C ARG A 33 -14.76 -6.66 0.38
N ASN A 34 -15.17 -7.90 0.19
CA ASN A 34 -16.08 -8.58 1.11
C ASN A 34 -15.51 -8.71 2.52
N TRP A 35 -14.21 -8.96 2.63
CA TRP A 35 -13.54 -9.11 3.93
C TRP A 35 -13.16 -7.78 4.58
N THR A 36 -13.05 -6.72 3.79
CA THR A 36 -12.71 -5.38 4.28
C THR A 36 -13.92 -4.67 4.90
N TYR A 37 -15.08 -4.76 4.27
CA TYR A 37 -16.25 -3.96 4.64
C TYR A 37 -17.32 -4.76 5.35
N PHE A 38 -18.01 -4.12 6.28
CA PHE A 38 -19.24 -4.64 6.84
C PHE A 38 -20.38 -4.59 5.84
N PRO A 39 -21.45 -5.43 6.04
CA PRO A 39 -22.67 -5.30 5.24
C PRO A 39 -23.26 -3.87 5.31
N PRO A 40 -23.88 -3.37 4.21
CA PRO A 40 -24.23 -4.13 3.00
C PRO A 40 -23.12 -4.20 1.93
N LEU A 41 -22.02 -3.44 2.06
CA LEU A 41 -20.96 -3.37 1.04
C LEU A 41 -20.12 -4.65 0.99
N GLY A 42 -19.85 -5.25 2.13
CA GLY A 42 -19.06 -6.46 2.28
C GLY A 42 -19.70 -7.48 3.20
N ARG A 43 -18.89 -8.41 3.71
CA ARG A 43 -19.32 -9.48 4.62
C ARG A 43 -18.38 -9.65 5.82
N ARG A 44 -17.57 -8.63 6.14
CA ARG A 44 -16.68 -8.67 7.30
C ARG A 44 -17.43 -9.08 8.55
N SER A 45 -16.87 -10.02 9.30
CA SER A 45 -17.41 -10.45 10.59
C SER A 45 -17.26 -9.33 11.63
N ASN A 46 -18.31 -9.12 12.42
CA ASN A 46 -18.24 -8.22 13.57
C ASN A 46 -17.70 -9.02 14.77
N GLY A 47 -16.39 -9.23 14.83
CA GLY A 47 -15.73 -9.75 16.03
C GLY A 47 -15.94 -8.79 17.20
N GLY A 48 -16.41 -9.27 18.33
CA GLY A 48 -16.62 -8.41 19.51
C GLY A 48 -15.29 -7.90 20.06
N GLY A 49 -15.24 -6.62 20.44
CA GLY A 49 -14.18 -6.09 21.28
C GLY A 49 -12.87 -5.74 20.57
N GLN A 50 -12.93 -5.09 19.42
CA GLN A 50 -11.77 -4.46 18.86
C GLN A 50 -11.15 -3.48 19.86
N ALA A 51 -9.91 -3.73 20.26
CA ALA A 51 -9.25 -2.99 21.34
C ALA A 51 -9.12 -1.48 21.05
N PHE A 52 -9.11 -1.09 19.79
CA PHE A 52 -9.01 0.31 19.36
C PHE A 52 -10.37 1.02 19.22
N ASP A 53 -11.49 0.30 19.22
CA ASP A 53 -12.83 0.86 19.01
C ASP A 53 -13.11 2.01 20.00
N ALA A 54 -12.93 1.76 21.28
CA ALA A 54 -13.15 2.78 22.31
C ALA A 54 -12.16 3.95 22.19
N ALA A 55 -10.91 3.69 21.81
CA ALA A 55 -9.88 4.72 21.72
C ALA A 55 -10.05 5.61 20.49
N MET A 56 -10.38 5.03 19.34
CA MET A 56 -10.46 5.76 18.06
C MET A 56 -11.89 6.19 17.71
N TRP A 57 -12.90 5.42 18.13
CA TRP A 57 -14.29 5.61 17.75
C TRP A 57 -15.23 5.92 18.90
N GLY A 58 -14.77 5.94 20.15
CA GLY A 58 -15.63 6.13 21.32
C GLY A 58 -16.52 7.37 21.30
N ASN A 59 -16.11 8.42 20.60
CA ASN A 59 -16.85 9.67 20.47
C ASN A 59 -17.35 9.94 19.03
N VAL A 60 -17.24 8.97 18.12
CA VAL A 60 -17.74 9.14 16.74
C VAL A 60 -19.25 8.91 16.72
N PRO A 61 -20.06 9.88 16.28
CA PRO A 61 -21.50 9.67 16.13
C PRO A 61 -21.80 8.49 15.21
N GLY A 62 -22.63 7.56 15.67
CA GLY A 62 -22.92 6.32 14.96
C GLY A 62 -22.01 5.14 15.34
N GLY A 63 -20.89 5.39 16.00
CA GLY A 63 -19.96 4.37 16.47
C GLY A 63 -19.22 3.63 15.34
N TYR A 64 -18.30 2.78 15.74
CA TYR A 64 -17.40 2.06 14.82
C TYR A 64 -18.14 1.30 13.72
N ARG A 65 -19.08 0.44 14.12
CA ARG A 65 -19.78 -0.46 13.20
C ARG A 65 -20.52 0.25 12.05
N ASN A 66 -21.05 1.44 12.31
CA ASN A 66 -21.86 2.18 11.34
C ASN A 66 -21.07 3.19 10.51
N THR A 67 -19.83 3.48 10.89
CA THR A 67 -19.04 4.53 10.24
C THR A 67 -17.74 4.04 9.61
N ILE A 68 -17.26 2.85 10.00
CA ILE A 68 -15.95 2.36 9.53
C ILE A 68 -15.91 2.14 8.02
N ASN A 69 -17.00 1.71 7.40
CA ASN A 69 -17.04 1.50 5.95
C ASN A 69 -16.70 2.78 5.16
N ASP A 70 -17.05 3.95 5.70
CA ASP A 70 -16.77 5.24 5.08
C ASP A 70 -15.35 5.75 5.38
N ASN A 71 -14.61 5.06 6.24
CA ASN A 71 -13.30 5.47 6.73
C ASN A 71 -12.17 4.47 6.43
N VAL A 72 -12.48 3.32 5.85
CA VAL A 72 -11.49 2.34 5.41
C VAL A 72 -11.14 2.57 3.94
N VAL A 73 -9.87 2.47 3.64
CA VAL A 73 -9.32 2.55 2.29
C VAL A 73 -8.88 1.15 1.86
N LEU A 74 -9.45 0.62 0.79
CA LEU A 74 -9.04 -0.63 0.16
C LEU A 74 -8.23 -0.33 -1.09
N ILE A 75 -6.97 -0.75 -1.09
CA ILE A 75 -6.03 -0.61 -2.21
C ILE A 75 -5.71 -2.01 -2.73
N LEU A 76 -5.87 -2.23 -4.03
CA LEU A 76 -5.52 -3.49 -4.69
C LEU A 76 -4.27 -3.31 -5.56
N MET A 77 -3.28 -4.19 -5.40
CA MET A 77 -2.04 -4.11 -6.18
C MET A 77 -2.19 -4.87 -7.50
N ILE A 78 -1.92 -4.17 -8.59
CA ILE A 78 -1.82 -4.72 -9.94
C ILE A 78 -0.33 -4.87 -10.25
N GLU A 79 0.14 -6.10 -10.28
CA GLU A 79 1.57 -6.39 -10.31
C GLU A 79 1.96 -7.62 -11.15
N THR A 80 0.98 -8.23 -11.82
CA THR A 80 1.18 -9.39 -12.69
C THR A 80 0.62 -9.13 -14.10
N LEU A 81 0.95 -9.99 -15.05
CA LEU A 81 0.38 -9.91 -16.40
C LEU A 81 -1.12 -10.20 -16.41
N GLU A 82 -1.60 -11.10 -15.56
CA GLU A 82 -3.02 -11.41 -15.43
C GLU A 82 -3.77 -10.24 -14.79
N GLY A 83 -3.23 -9.69 -13.72
CA GLY A 83 -3.78 -8.48 -13.09
C GLY A 83 -3.87 -7.29 -14.05
N LEU A 84 -2.87 -7.10 -14.91
CA LEU A 84 -2.92 -6.08 -15.96
C LEU A 84 -4.04 -6.30 -16.96
N GLN A 85 -4.28 -7.55 -17.39
CA GLN A 85 -5.37 -7.88 -18.32
C GLN A 85 -6.74 -7.57 -17.70
N ASN A 86 -6.87 -7.74 -16.39
CA ASN A 86 -8.10 -7.55 -15.63
C ASN A 86 -8.20 -6.20 -14.92
N ALA A 87 -7.19 -5.31 -15.04
CA ALA A 87 -7.06 -4.09 -14.25
C ALA A 87 -8.32 -3.20 -14.29
N ALA A 88 -8.92 -3.03 -15.46
CA ALA A 88 -10.14 -2.22 -15.61
C ALA A 88 -11.34 -2.83 -14.86
N ALA A 89 -11.51 -4.15 -14.92
CA ALA A 89 -12.59 -4.84 -14.22
C ALA A 89 -12.36 -4.90 -12.70
N ILE A 90 -11.11 -5.08 -12.26
CA ILE A 90 -10.71 -5.01 -10.84
C ILE A 90 -10.99 -3.61 -10.27
N ALA A 91 -10.55 -2.57 -10.99
CA ALA A 91 -10.76 -1.18 -10.56
C ALA A 91 -12.24 -0.80 -10.45
N ALA A 92 -13.11 -1.40 -11.28
CA ALA A 92 -14.55 -1.16 -11.29
C ALA A 92 -15.31 -1.87 -10.17
N VAL A 93 -14.67 -2.71 -9.34
CA VAL A 93 -15.34 -3.40 -8.23
C VAL A 93 -15.78 -2.37 -7.18
N PRO A 94 -17.09 -2.26 -6.86
CA PRO A 94 -17.58 -1.31 -5.87
C PRO A 94 -16.91 -1.52 -4.51
N GLY A 95 -16.40 -0.44 -3.91
CA GLY A 95 -15.68 -0.48 -2.63
C GLY A 95 -14.15 -0.50 -2.78
N VAL A 96 -13.61 -0.74 -3.95
CA VAL A 96 -12.19 -0.49 -4.23
C VAL A 96 -11.97 1.02 -4.22
N THR A 97 -11.07 1.48 -3.35
CA THR A 97 -10.79 2.92 -3.19
C THR A 97 -9.65 3.37 -4.10
N ALA A 98 -8.70 2.48 -4.31
CA ALA A 98 -7.54 2.73 -5.16
C ALA A 98 -6.99 1.43 -5.75
N ILE A 99 -6.27 1.56 -6.86
CA ILE A 99 -5.36 0.52 -7.33
C ILE A 99 -3.92 1.03 -7.25
N PHE A 100 -3.00 0.11 -7.03
CA PHE A 100 -1.59 0.38 -6.88
C PHE A 100 -0.82 -0.28 -8.03
N ALA A 101 -0.12 0.52 -8.83
CA ALA A 101 0.82 0.00 -9.82
C ALA A 101 2.11 -0.43 -9.11
N ALA A 102 2.25 -1.73 -8.84
CA ALA A 102 3.36 -2.27 -8.06
C ALA A 102 4.60 -2.49 -8.93
N SER A 103 5.49 -1.51 -8.90
CA SER A 103 6.61 -1.37 -9.84
C SER A 103 7.64 -2.49 -9.77
N GLY A 104 7.90 -3.02 -8.58
CA GLY A 104 8.91 -4.08 -8.38
C GLY A 104 8.47 -5.40 -8.99
N ASP A 105 7.25 -5.84 -8.66
CA ASP A 105 6.74 -7.12 -9.11
C ASP A 105 6.35 -7.11 -10.59
N LEU A 106 5.81 -6.00 -11.11
CA LEU A 106 5.64 -5.85 -12.56
C LEU A 106 6.96 -6.02 -13.32
N ALA A 107 8.05 -5.44 -12.81
CA ALA A 107 9.37 -5.64 -13.41
C ALA A 107 9.85 -7.09 -13.28
N ASN A 108 9.62 -7.71 -12.11
CA ASN A 108 10.02 -9.09 -11.84
C ASN A 108 9.29 -10.10 -12.73
N PHE A 109 7.96 -9.97 -12.86
CA PHE A 109 7.14 -10.91 -13.64
C PHE A 109 7.24 -10.71 -15.15
N THR A 110 7.58 -9.52 -15.61
CA THR A 110 7.62 -9.19 -17.04
C THR A 110 9.01 -9.17 -17.63
N GLY A 111 10.03 -8.97 -16.79
CA GLY A 111 11.42 -8.79 -17.21
C GLY A 111 11.73 -7.38 -17.77
N TYR A 112 10.72 -6.52 -17.88
CA TYR A 112 10.92 -5.12 -18.28
C TYR A 112 11.35 -4.26 -17.10
N ARG A 113 12.00 -3.14 -17.37
CA ARG A 113 12.47 -2.21 -16.34
C ARG A 113 11.76 -0.88 -16.44
N GLN A 114 11.65 -0.20 -15.33
CA GLN A 114 11.14 1.16 -15.28
C GLN A 114 11.91 2.05 -16.29
N GLY A 115 11.16 2.76 -17.13
CA GLY A 115 11.69 3.56 -18.24
C GLY A 115 11.69 2.85 -19.60
N ASP A 116 11.54 1.52 -19.63
CA ASP A 116 11.35 0.81 -20.89
C ASP A 116 9.97 1.13 -21.47
N PRO A 117 9.84 1.33 -22.79
CA PRO A 117 8.52 1.64 -23.40
C PRO A 117 7.44 0.59 -23.09
N ASP A 118 7.80 -0.68 -23.03
CA ASP A 118 6.87 -1.76 -22.70
C ASP A 118 6.42 -1.69 -21.25
N TYR A 119 7.35 -1.39 -20.33
CA TYR A 119 7.03 -1.19 -18.93
C TYR A 119 6.08 0.01 -18.75
N GLU A 120 6.37 1.13 -19.38
CA GLU A 120 5.54 2.33 -19.28
C GLU A 120 4.14 2.11 -19.87
N ARG A 121 3.99 1.28 -20.92
CA ARG A 121 2.67 0.87 -21.41
C ARG A 121 1.87 0.10 -20.37
N MET A 122 2.51 -0.77 -19.59
CA MET A 122 1.83 -1.49 -18.51
C MET A 122 1.38 -0.54 -17.38
N ILE A 123 2.21 0.42 -17.01
CA ILE A 123 1.80 1.45 -16.04
C ILE A 123 0.60 2.26 -16.56
N ASN A 124 0.58 2.59 -17.84
CA ASN A 124 -0.55 3.28 -18.44
C ASN A 124 -1.85 2.44 -18.40
N VAL A 125 -1.77 1.11 -18.52
CA VAL A 125 -2.96 0.23 -18.33
C VAL A 125 -3.55 0.39 -16.93
N VAL A 126 -2.70 0.38 -15.90
CA VAL A 126 -3.16 0.57 -14.51
C VAL A 126 -3.68 2.00 -14.30
N HIS A 127 -2.98 3.00 -14.84
CA HIS A 127 -3.41 4.40 -14.80
C HIS A 127 -4.81 4.55 -15.38
N ASP A 128 -5.01 4.11 -16.63
CA ASP A 128 -6.29 4.25 -17.33
C ASP A 128 -7.42 3.50 -16.62
N ALA A 129 -7.13 2.34 -16.03
CA ALA A 129 -8.08 1.60 -15.22
C ALA A 129 -8.57 2.41 -14.01
N ALA A 130 -7.66 3.06 -13.28
CA ALA A 130 -8.00 3.90 -12.12
C ALA A 130 -8.83 5.12 -12.54
N ILE A 131 -8.39 5.82 -13.58
CA ILE A 131 -9.08 7.04 -14.07
C ILE A 131 -10.48 6.72 -14.57
N ASN A 132 -10.64 5.66 -15.38
CA ASN A 132 -11.93 5.25 -15.91
C ASN A 132 -12.91 4.79 -14.82
N ALA A 133 -12.40 4.17 -13.75
CA ALA A 133 -13.19 3.78 -12.59
C ALA A 133 -13.44 4.93 -11.59
N ASN A 134 -12.83 6.10 -11.80
CA ASN A 134 -12.88 7.27 -10.91
C ASN A 134 -12.44 6.93 -9.49
N ILE A 135 -11.37 6.14 -9.35
CA ILE A 135 -10.73 5.80 -8.09
C ILE A 135 -9.30 6.36 -8.04
N ARG A 136 -8.65 6.26 -6.88
CA ARG A 136 -7.28 6.76 -6.70
C ARG A 136 -6.26 5.83 -7.36
N LEU A 137 -5.17 6.42 -7.83
CA LEU A 137 -4.01 5.72 -8.34
C LEU A 137 -2.85 5.87 -7.38
N CYS A 138 -2.30 4.74 -6.95
CA CYS A 138 -1.17 4.67 -6.03
C CYS A 138 0.08 4.10 -6.73
N GLY A 139 1.24 4.45 -6.20
CA GLY A 139 2.52 3.94 -6.69
C GLY A 139 3.65 4.17 -5.69
N PRO A 140 4.89 3.82 -6.04
CA PRO A 140 6.04 4.13 -5.20
C PRO A 140 6.26 5.65 -5.09
N LEU A 141 6.80 6.11 -3.97
CA LEU A 141 7.07 7.54 -3.74
C LEU A 141 7.93 8.19 -4.83
N ALA A 142 8.77 7.42 -5.49
CA ALA A 142 9.56 7.90 -6.62
C ALA A 142 8.70 8.42 -7.79
N TRP A 143 7.43 8.05 -7.85
CA TRP A 143 6.49 8.46 -8.90
C TRP A 143 5.60 9.65 -8.51
N ARG A 144 5.91 10.35 -7.42
CA ARG A 144 5.12 11.49 -6.93
C ARG A 144 4.92 12.62 -7.95
N ASP A 145 5.80 12.70 -8.93
CA ASP A 145 5.74 13.71 -9.98
C ASP A 145 5.06 13.20 -11.28
N ARG A 146 4.59 11.92 -11.28
CA ARG A 146 3.79 11.39 -12.39
C ARG A 146 2.35 11.91 -12.30
N PRO A 147 1.72 12.22 -13.43
CA PRO A 147 0.33 12.66 -13.46
C PRO A 147 -0.61 11.67 -12.78
N ASP A 148 -1.63 12.18 -12.09
CA ASP A 148 -2.74 11.43 -11.50
C ASP A 148 -2.40 10.46 -10.38
N PHE A 149 -1.11 10.23 -10.06
CA PHE A 149 -0.72 9.49 -8.87
C PHE A 149 -0.96 10.34 -7.62
N THR A 150 -1.80 9.88 -6.71
CA THR A 150 -2.25 10.64 -5.54
C THR A 150 -1.99 9.95 -4.20
N CYS A 151 -1.52 8.71 -4.20
CA CYS A 151 -1.11 7.99 -3.00
C CYS A 151 0.20 7.22 -3.25
N PHE A 152 1.05 7.16 -2.22
CA PHE A 152 2.42 6.71 -2.41
C PHE A 152 2.89 5.80 -1.28
N GLN A 153 3.54 4.70 -1.67
CA GLN A 153 4.31 3.88 -0.75
C GLN A 153 5.65 4.56 -0.49
N ALA A 154 5.88 4.97 0.76
CA ALA A 154 7.19 5.42 1.23
C ALA A 154 8.14 4.22 1.41
N GLY A 155 9.42 4.51 1.69
CA GLY A 155 10.38 3.47 2.05
C GLY A 155 10.04 2.79 3.38
N SER A 156 10.81 1.75 3.72
CA SER A 156 10.63 1.03 4.99
C SER A 156 10.84 1.93 6.21
N GLU A 157 10.26 1.54 7.35
CA GLU A 157 10.46 2.21 8.64
C GLU A 157 11.95 2.31 8.98
N THR A 158 12.71 1.24 8.75
CA THR A 158 14.18 1.24 8.94
C THR A 158 14.86 2.32 8.11
N ALA A 159 14.49 2.46 6.83
CA ALA A 159 15.03 3.50 5.97
C ALA A 159 14.66 4.90 6.45
N ALA A 160 13.42 5.10 6.93
CA ALA A 160 12.95 6.35 7.47
C ALA A 160 13.70 6.73 8.76
N ILE A 161 13.86 5.78 9.69
CA ILE A 161 14.60 5.97 10.94
C ILE A 161 16.06 6.26 10.63
N THR A 162 16.72 5.45 9.79
CA THR A 162 18.12 5.65 9.41
C THR A 162 18.33 7.03 8.80
N ARG A 163 17.44 7.45 7.91
CA ARG A 163 17.50 8.79 7.31
C ARG A 163 17.30 9.89 8.35
N GLY A 164 16.33 9.72 9.26
CA GLY A 164 16.08 10.67 10.36
C GLY A 164 17.30 10.82 11.23
N VAL A 165 17.87 9.72 11.71
CA VAL A 165 19.10 9.72 12.52
C VAL A 165 20.28 10.34 11.77
N SER A 166 20.44 10.02 10.47
CA SER A 166 21.51 10.61 9.65
C SER A 166 21.37 12.12 9.46
N LEU A 167 20.15 12.63 9.37
CA LEU A 167 19.89 14.08 9.33
C LEU A 167 20.22 14.75 10.66
N GLU A 168 19.79 14.18 11.77
CA GLU A 168 20.06 14.69 13.12
C GLU A 168 21.56 14.66 13.47
N LEU A 169 22.27 13.60 13.08
CA LEU A 169 23.69 13.43 13.33
C LEU A 169 24.58 14.04 12.25
N GLY A 170 24.04 14.38 11.10
CA GLY A 170 24.82 14.84 9.93
C GLY A 170 25.61 16.12 10.18
N GLU A 171 25.11 17.00 11.02
CA GLU A 171 25.83 18.20 11.47
C GLU A 171 26.99 17.86 12.42
N LEU A 172 26.83 16.82 13.26
CA LEU A 172 27.89 16.35 14.16
C LEU A 172 29.02 15.63 13.40
N ALA A 173 28.71 14.87 12.36
CA ALA A 173 29.70 14.20 11.52
C ALA A 173 30.55 15.20 10.68
N ASN A 174 29.95 16.32 10.28
CA ASN A 174 30.67 17.37 9.54
C ASN A 174 31.50 18.29 10.43
N THR A 175 31.25 18.31 11.76
CA THR A 175 32.00 19.12 12.72
C THR A 175 33.16 18.38 13.35
N GLN A 176 33.22 17.05 13.24
CA GLN A 176 34.32 16.22 13.69
C GLN A 176 34.95 15.51 12.51
N ALA A 177 35.94 16.14 11.88
CA ALA A 177 36.91 15.40 11.08
C ALA A 177 37.58 14.41 12.06
N SER A 178 37.14 13.18 12.04
CA SER A 178 37.74 12.12 12.84
C SER A 178 39.21 11.99 12.43
N PRO A 179 40.16 11.97 13.38
CA PRO A 179 41.52 11.54 13.08
C PRO A 179 41.39 10.11 12.52
N GLU A 180 42.11 9.83 11.44
CA GLU A 180 42.18 8.49 10.85
C GLU A 180 42.51 7.48 11.96
N VAL A 181 41.55 6.63 12.30
CA VAL A 181 41.82 5.44 13.11
C VAL A 181 42.52 4.48 12.17
N GLY A 182 43.82 4.45 12.28
CA GLY A 182 44.67 3.49 11.56
C GLY A 182 44.22 2.04 11.85
N PRO A 183 44.52 1.10 10.96
CA PRO A 183 44.07 -0.27 11.12
C PRO A 183 44.57 -0.86 12.42
N PHE A 184 43.69 -1.45 13.20
CA PHE A 184 44.03 -2.22 14.39
C PHE A 184 45.01 -3.33 13.97
N ALA A 185 46.30 -3.16 14.27
CA ALA A 185 47.27 -4.24 14.17
C ALA A 185 47.04 -5.18 15.36
N LEU A 186 46.52 -6.37 15.10
CA LEU A 186 46.60 -7.47 16.06
C LEU A 186 48.09 -7.80 16.25
N GLN A 187 48.64 -7.50 17.38
CA GLN A 187 49.96 -7.98 17.78
C GLN A 187 49.89 -9.46 18.18
N PRO A 188 50.90 -10.27 17.86
CA PRO A 188 50.92 -11.71 18.03
C PRO A 188 50.94 -12.17 19.52
#